data_d001301443bb22694b16f5e6ab97cca3
#
_entry.id   d001301443bb22694b16f5e6ab97cca3
#
_cell.length_a   1.000
_cell.length_b   1.000
_cell.length_c   1.000
_cell.angle_alpha   90.00
_cell.angle_beta   90.00
_cell.angle_gamma   90.00
#
_symmetry.space_group_name_H-M   'P 1'
#
loop_
_entity.id
_entity.type
_entity.pdbx_description
1 polymer ?
#
loop_
_entity_poly.entity_id
_entity_poly.type
_entity_poly.pdbx_seq_one_letter_code
_entity_poly.pdbx_strand_id
1 'polypeptide(L)'
;LSTNSLQTNSLQTTSLPFSSFFFSSVAAQEALTEPQRYSYKIVNRYPSDMAAFTQGLLFNEGVLFRGTGKRGASTLSRIELETGKTLDEVSLSSRYFGEGIEVVGDRLFQLTWQSHVVFEYDKNTLERTATHYNPTEGWGLAYGNDALYLSDGSDELHLVDPTSFTFTGKLRVTLNSQPVGNLNELEFINGEIWANVWQTDFIVRISPESGIVTGLIDLSGLAQRTARDGAEAVLNGIAYDEENARLFVTGKYWATLYEIELIEQ
;
A
#
# COMPACT_ATOMS: atom_id res chain seq x y z
N LEU A 1 -25.08 91.66 -32.70
CA LEU A 1 -25.45 90.35 -33.13
C LEU A 1 -24.17 89.54 -33.27
N SER A 2 -23.81 88.80 -32.25
CA SER A 2 -22.58 87.98 -32.12
C SER A 2 -22.80 86.58 -32.59
N THR A 3 -21.95 86.09 -33.45
CA THR A 3 -21.90 84.65 -33.84
C THR A 3 -20.71 83.99 -33.15
N ASN A 4 -21.01 83.03 -32.28
CA ASN A 4 -20.02 82.15 -31.63
C ASN A 4 -19.72 81.03 -32.55
N SER A 5 -18.42 80.81 -32.85
CA SER A 5 -17.90 79.65 -33.53
C SER A 5 -17.50 78.57 -32.50
N LEU A 6 -18.05 77.39 -32.60
CA LEU A 6 -17.65 76.27 -31.83
C LEU A 6 -16.43 75.57 -32.48
N GLN A 7 -15.36 75.44 -31.74
CA GLN A 7 -14.21 74.61 -32.10
C GLN A 7 -14.45 73.15 -31.66
N THR A 8 -14.40 72.26 -32.57
CA THR A 8 -14.42 70.79 -32.30
C THR A 8 -13.00 70.27 -32.09
N ASN A 9 -12.71 69.82 -30.86
CA ASN A 9 -11.47 69.12 -30.51
C ASN A 9 -11.61 67.65 -30.92
N SER A 10 -10.78 67.22 -31.84
CA SER A 10 -10.62 65.79 -32.17
C SER A 10 -9.73 65.06 -31.15
N LEU A 11 -10.30 64.11 -30.46
CA LEU A 11 -9.55 63.16 -29.62
C LEU A 11 -8.88 62.12 -30.50
N GLN A 12 -7.56 62.13 -30.52
CA GLN A 12 -6.76 61.05 -31.11
C GLN A 12 -6.70 59.89 -30.10
N THR A 13 -7.29 58.77 -30.47
CA THR A 13 -7.14 57.49 -29.74
C THR A 13 -5.87 56.81 -30.20
N THR A 14 -4.85 56.80 -29.32
CA THR A 14 -3.64 55.97 -29.46
C THR A 14 -3.97 54.54 -29.08
N SER A 15 -4.02 53.63 -30.05
CA SER A 15 -4.09 52.21 -29.82
C SER A 15 -2.72 51.63 -29.38
N LEU A 16 -2.65 51.09 -28.16
CA LEU A 16 -1.51 50.34 -27.70
C LEU A 16 -1.59 48.90 -28.31
N PRO A 17 -0.47 48.34 -28.75
CA PRO A 17 -0.48 46.95 -29.27
C PRO A 17 -0.65 45.97 -28.09
N PHE A 18 -1.66 45.11 -28.18
CA PHE A 18 -1.82 43.94 -27.35
C PHE A 18 -0.67 42.95 -27.67
N SER A 19 0.33 42.90 -26.81
CA SER A 19 1.35 41.89 -26.85
C SER A 19 0.75 40.59 -26.28
N SER A 20 0.38 39.63 -27.15
CA SER A 20 -0.07 38.31 -26.78
C SER A 20 1.12 37.54 -26.19
N PHE A 21 1.18 37.44 -24.87
CA PHE A 21 2.06 36.47 -24.19
C PHE A 21 1.51 35.08 -24.43
N PHE A 22 2.11 34.34 -25.37
CA PHE A 22 1.95 32.91 -25.46
C PHE A 22 2.69 32.28 -24.27
N PHE A 23 1.95 31.90 -23.22
CA PHE A 23 2.47 30.96 -22.24
C PHE A 23 2.54 29.59 -22.93
N SER A 24 3.70 29.24 -23.43
CA SER A 24 4.04 27.86 -23.72
C SER A 24 4.13 27.10 -22.39
N SER A 25 3.06 26.43 -22.00
CA SER A 25 3.16 25.39 -21.00
C SER A 25 3.94 24.23 -21.61
N VAL A 26 5.25 24.22 -21.41
CA VAL A 26 6.05 23.02 -21.57
C VAL A 26 5.63 22.11 -20.42
N ALA A 27 4.64 21.23 -20.68
CA ALA A 27 4.44 20.07 -19.84
C ALA A 27 5.77 19.30 -19.91
N ALA A 28 6.51 19.28 -18.82
CA ALA A 28 7.67 18.42 -18.69
C ALA A 28 7.12 16.99 -18.87
N GLN A 29 7.44 16.38 -20.00
CA GLN A 29 7.21 14.97 -20.23
C GLN A 29 8.19 14.29 -19.28
N GLU A 30 7.70 13.81 -18.13
CA GLU A 30 8.50 12.99 -17.24
C GLU A 30 9.08 11.85 -18.08
N ALA A 31 10.39 11.81 -18.19
CA ALA A 31 11.07 10.73 -18.86
C ALA A 31 10.65 9.44 -18.14
N LEU A 32 10.08 8.49 -18.91
CA LEU A 32 9.76 7.16 -18.40
C LEU A 32 11.10 6.55 -17.92
N THR A 33 11.37 6.65 -16.63
CA THR A 33 12.51 5.96 -16.03
C THR A 33 12.10 4.52 -15.82
N GLU A 34 12.86 3.59 -16.43
CA GLU A 34 12.66 2.17 -16.15
C GLU A 34 12.76 1.94 -14.63
N PRO A 35 11.87 1.13 -14.05
CA PRO A 35 11.93 0.84 -12.63
C PRO A 35 13.23 0.11 -12.30
N GLN A 36 13.82 0.45 -11.15
CA GLN A 36 14.97 -0.28 -10.64
C GLN A 36 14.58 -1.74 -10.39
N ARG A 37 15.39 -2.68 -10.87
CA ARG A 37 15.14 -4.12 -10.67
C ARG A 37 15.95 -4.65 -9.52
N TYR A 38 15.33 -5.54 -8.77
CA TYR A 38 15.96 -6.20 -7.62
C TYR A 38 15.73 -7.71 -7.68
N SER A 39 16.74 -8.45 -7.31
CA SER A 39 16.65 -9.82 -6.83
C SER A 39 16.85 -9.83 -5.31
N TYR A 40 16.97 -11.00 -4.71
CA TYR A 40 17.09 -11.11 -3.26
C TYR A 40 18.20 -12.08 -2.84
N LYS A 41 18.70 -11.84 -1.62
CA LYS A 41 19.51 -12.78 -0.86
C LYS A 41 18.77 -13.11 0.43
N ILE A 42 18.64 -14.39 0.77
CA ILE A 42 18.08 -14.81 2.03
C ILE A 42 19.13 -14.61 3.13
N VAL A 43 18.77 -13.81 4.14
CA VAL A 43 19.58 -13.56 5.34
C VAL A 43 19.26 -14.61 6.40
N ASN A 44 17.97 -14.74 6.75
CA ASN A 44 17.48 -15.68 7.75
C ASN A 44 16.19 -16.37 7.31
N ARG A 45 15.82 -17.43 8.01
CA ARG A 45 14.57 -18.16 7.86
C ARG A 45 13.98 -18.40 9.24
N TYR A 46 12.71 -17.99 9.40
CA TYR A 46 11.96 -18.17 10.63
C TYR A 46 10.80 -19.15 10.39
N PRO A 47 10.44 -19.96 11.41
CA PRO A 47 9.26 -20.81 11.29
C PRO A 47 7.99 -19.99 11.07
N SER A 48 7.09 -20.47 10.22
CA SER A 48 5.77 -19.91 10.01
C SER A 48 4.72 -21.01 9.97
N ASP A 49 3.50 -20.69 10.38
CA ASP A 49 2.41 -21.67 10.42
C ASP A 49 1.88 -21.95 9.01
N MET A 50 2.02 -23.19 8.57
CA MET A 50 1.50 -23.68 7.28
C MET A 50 -0.03 -23.70 7.19
N ALA A 51 -0.77 -23.52 8.28
CA ALA A 51 -2.21 -23.32 8.25
C ALA A 51 -2.61 -21.88 8.03
N ALA A 52 -1.68 -20.92 8.19
CA ALA A 52 -1.95 -19.50 8.08
C ALA A 52 -2.14 -19.08 6.61
N PHE A 53 -3.35 -18.64 6.28
CA PHE A 53 -3.64 -17.96 5.02
C PHE A 53 -3.30 -16.47 5.17
N THR A 54 -2.02 -16.12 5.10
CA THR A 54 -1.52 -14.77 5.37
C THR A 54 -2.13 -13.75 4.41
N GLN A 55 -2.78 -12.74 4.96
CA GLN A 55 -3.40 -11.63 4.24
C GLN A 55 -2.85 -10.26 4.66
N GLY A 56 -2.27 -10.16 5.82
CA GLY A 56 -1.54 -8.99 6.30
C GLY A 56 -0.39 -9.43 7.19
N LEU A 57 0.73 -8.75 7.08
CA LEU A 57 1.93 -8.95 7.86
C LEU A 57 2.48 -7.57 8.26
N LEU A 58 2.97 -7.43 9.47
CA LEU A 58 3.46 -6.17 9.99
C LEU A 58 4.50 -6.42 11.08
N PHE A 59 5.58 -5.67 11.08
CA PHE A 59 6.55 -5.66 12.19
C PHE A 59 6.50 -4.30 12.89
N ASN A 60 6.12 -4.29 14.16
CA ASN A 60 6.01 -3.06 14.93
C ASN A 60 6.58 -3.23 16.34
N GLU A 61 7.55 -2.38 16.71
CA GLU A 61 8.17 -2.35 18.04
C GLU A 61 8.64 -3.72 18.53
N GLY A 62 9.32 -4.48 17.67
CA GLY A 62 9.86 -5.81 18.01
C GLY A 62 8.86 -6.96 17.97
N VAL A 63 7.60 -6.71 17.59
CA VAL A 63 6.53 -7.71 17.50
C VAL A 63 6.11 -7.90 16.06
N LEU A 64 6.00 -9.17 15.63
CA LEU A 64 5.41 -9.52 14.35
C LEU A 64 3.89 -9.71 14.52
N PHE A 65 3.10 -9.00 13.73
CA PHE A 65 1.65 -9.16 13.66
C PHE A 65 1.27 -9.85 12.34
N ARG A 66 0.23 -10.69 12.38
CA ARG A 66 -0.29 -11.35 11.19
C ARG A 66 -1.82 -11.37 11.18
N GLY A 67 -2.39 -10.88 10.08
CA GLY A 67 -3.79 -11.08 9.72
C GLY A 67 -3.93 -12.29 8.80
N THR A 68 -4.91 -13.17 9.06
CA THR A 68 -5.18 -14.32 8.20
C THR A 68 -6.59 -14.27 7.61
N GLY A 69 -6.74 -14.86 6.41
CA GLY A 69 -8.01 -15.05 5.74
C GLY A 69 -8.66 -16.40 6.02
N LYS A 70 -9.76 -16.67 5.34
CA LYS A 70 -10.67 -17.82 5.38
C LYS A 70 -11.81 -17.67 6.39
N ARG A 71 -13.03 -17.72 5.88
CA ARG A 71 -14.24 -17.67 6.72
C ARG A 71 -14.26 -18.81 7.73
N GLY A 72 -14.40 -18.48 9.01
CA GLY A 72 -14.34 -19.44 10.11
C GLY A 72 -12.95 -19.80 10.60
N ALA A 73 -11.88 -19.25 9.97
CA ALA A 73 -10.50 -19.47 10.36
C ALA A 73 -9.64 -18.19 10.32
N SER A 74 -10.26 -17.04 10.07
CA SER A 74 -9.54 -15.76 10.06
C SER A 74 -9.16 -15.33 11.47
N THR A 75 -7.92 -14.90 11.63
CA THR A 75 -7.35 -14.46 12.91
C THR A 75 -6.56 -13.15 12.74
N LEU A 76 -6.33 -12.50 13.87
CA LEU A 76 -5.30 -11.48 14.06
C LEU A 76 -4.42 -11.95 15.20
N SER A 77 -3.10 -12.06 14.95
CA SER A 77 -2.18 -12.68 15.91
C SER A 77 -0.93 -11.83 16.13
N ARG A 78 -0.37 -11.91 17.33
CA ARG A 78 0.99 -11.48 17.68
C ARG A 78 1.89 -12.72 17.69
N ILE A 79 3.06 -12.65 17.07
CA ILE A 79 3.91 -13.79 16.81
C ILE A 79 5.33 -13.50 17.32
N GLU A 80 5.92 -14.46 18.01
CA GLU A 80 7.34 -14.45 18.35
C GLU A 80 8.14 -14.81 17.09
N LEU A 81 8.95 -13.86 16.60
CA LEU A 81 9.67 -13.99 15.33
C LEU A 81 10.53 -15.24 15.25
N GLU A 82 11.35 -15.49 16.29
CA GLU A 82 12.38 -16.54 16.26
C GLU A 82 11.79 -17.96 16.23
N THR A 83 10.62 -18.16 16.82
CA THR A 83 9.99 -19.49 16.94
C THR A 83 8.76 -19.68 16.06
N GLY A 84 8.21 -18.58 15.54
CA GLY A 84 6.92 -18.58 14.83
C GLY A 84 5.72 -18.86 15.74
N LYS A 85 5.93 -18.85 17.08
CA LYS A 85 4.89 -19.14 18.08
C LYS A 85 3.91 -17.98 18.19
N THR A 86 2.63 -18.27 18.15
CA THR A 86 1.58 -17.31 18.48
C THR A 86 1.64 -16.97 19.97
N LEU A 87 1.81 -15.68 20.26
CA LEU A 87 1.83 -15.14 21.63
C LEU A 87 0.40 -14.82 22.08
N ASP A 88 -0.34 -14.10 21.23
CA ASP A 88 -1.74 -13.73 21.43
C ASP A 88 -2.49 -13.84 20.12
N GLU A 89 -3.76 -14.14 20.19
CA GLU A 89 -4.61 -14.28 19.00
C GLU A 89 -6.06 -13.92 19.30
N VAL A 90 -6.71 -13.24 18.35
CA VAL A 90 -8.14 -13.05 18.31
C VAL A 90 -8.72 -13.61 17.01
N SER A 91 -9.78 -14.42 17.13
CA SER A 91 -10.49 -14.98 15.98
C SER A 91 -11.60 -14.05 15.50
N LEU A 92 -11.76 -13.91 14.19
CA LEU A 92 -12.90 -13.23 13.59
C LEU A 92 -14.13 -14.16 13.60
N SER A 93 -15.32 -13.58 13.69
CA SER A 93 -16.56 -14.33 13.46
C SER A 93 -16.54 -15.00 12.08
N SER A 94 -17.09 -16.22 11.97
CA SER A 94 -17.09 -17.03 10.74
C SER A 94 -17.70 -16.37 9.49
N ARG A 95 -18.46 -15.28 9.66
CA ARG A 95 -18.99 -14.49 8.54
C ARG A 95 -17.96 -13.61 7.85
N TYR A 96 -16.84 -13.31 8.51
CA TYR A 96 -15.79 -12.46 7.98
C TYR A 96 -14.65 -13.27 7.38
N PHE A 97 -14.04 -12.70 6.37
CA PHE A 97 -12.76 -13.11 5.83
C PHE A 97 -11.79 -11.97 6.13
N GLY A 98 -10.82 -12.20 7.03
CA GLY A 98 -9.81 -11.21 7.42
C GLY A 98 -8.82 -10.96 6.29
N GLU A 99 -8.35 -9.74 6.22
CA GLU A 99 -7.43 -9.24 5.19
C GLU A 99 -6.29 -8.44 5.81
N GLY A 100 -5.71 -7.50 5.08
CA GLY A 100 -4.58 -6.67 5.48
C GLY A 100 -4.74 -5.99 6.82
N ILE A 101 -3.62 -5.77 7.47
CA ILE A 101 -3.53 -5.14 8.80
C ILE A 101 -2.56 -3.99 8.78
N GLU A 102 -2.75 -3.01 9.68
CA GLU A 102 -1.81 -1.90 9.86
C GLU A 102 -1.93 -1.28 11.25
N VAL A 103 -0.81 -0.77 11.78
CA VAL A 103 -0.73 -0.07 13.07
C VAL A 103 -0.55 1.43 12.86
N VAL A 104 -1.39 2.22 13.50
CA VAL A 104 -1.25 3.68 13.58
C VAL A 104 -1.26 4.10 15.06
N GLY A 105 -0.12 4.42 15.60
CA GLY A 105 0.04 4.67 17.04
C GLY A 105 -0.25 3.41 17.86
N ASP A 106 -1.26 3.46 18.74
CA ASP A 106 -1.70 2.30 19.53
C ASP A 106 -2.88 1.54 18.91
N ARG A 107 -3.33 1.98 17.74
CA ARG A 107 -4.49 1.41 17.04
C ARG A 107 -4.02 0.44 15.96
N LEU A 108 -4.56 -0.78 15.95
CA LEU A 108 -4.33 -1.78 14.91
C LEU A 108 -5.62 -1.97 14.12
N PHE A 109 -5.54 -1.80 12.80
CA PHE A 109 -6.65 -2.01 11.89
C PHE A 109 -6.55 -3.37 11.22
N GLN A 110 -7.69 -4.03 11.01
CA GLN A 110 -7.80 -5.23 10.19
C GLN A 110 -8.96 -5.10 9.21
N LEU A 111 -8.64 -5.20 7.93
CA LEU A 111 -9.62 -5.21 6.85
C LEU A 111 -10.40 -6.51 6.80
N THR A 112 -11.54 -6.47 6.12
CA THR A 112 -12.27 -7.67 5.69
C THR A 112 -12.52 -7.61 4.18
N TRP A 113 -12.48 -8.76 3.51
CA TRP A 113 -12.60 -8.84 2.05
C TRP A 113 -13.84 -8.14 1.51
N GLN A 114 -15.02 -8.77 1.54
CA GLN A 114 -16.25 -8.28 0.91
C GLN A 114 -17.31 -7.87 1.93
N SER A 115 -16.95 -7.81 3.21
CA SER A 115 -17.91 -7.51 4.27
C SER A 115 -18.05 -6.01 4.54
N HIS A 116 -17.23 -5.17 3.88
CA HIS A 116 -17.22 -3.71 4.06
C HIS A 116 -16.97 -3.26 5.50
N VAL A 117 -16.29 -4.10 6.28
CA VAL A 117 -16.02 -3.86 7.71
C VAL A 117 -14.53 -3.80 7.92
N VAL A 118 -14.09 -2.82 8.70
CA VAL A 118 -12.73 -2.74 9.24
C VAL A 118 -12.82 -2.79 10.75
N PHE A 119 -12.08 -3.70 11.35
CA PHE A 119 -11.96 -3.76 12.80
C PHE A 119 -10.78 -2.93 13.27
N GLU A 120 -10.97 -2.25 14.38
CA GLU A 120 -9.92 -1.55 15.09
C GLU A 120 -9.73 -2.20 16.46
N TYR A 121 -8.46 -2.41 16.80
CA TYR A 121 -8.04 -3.03 18.06
C TYR A 121 -7.01 -2.14 18.75
N ASP A 122 -6.89 -2.27 20.05
CA ASP A 122 -5.68 -1.87 20.76
C ASP A 122 -4.55 -2.84 20.42
N LYS A 123 -3.41 -2.35 19.91
CA LYS A 123 -2.31 -3.20 19.42
C LYS A 123 -1.67 -4.06 20.50
N ASN A 124 -1.75 -3.64 21.78
CA ASN A 124 -1.09 -4.30 22.88
C ASN A 124 -1.93 -5.43 23.47
N THR A 125 -3.27 -5.26 23.49
CA THR A 125 -4.20 -6.21 24.10
C THR A 125 -4.97 -7.05 23.10
N LEU A 126 -5.00 -6.63 21.82
CA LEU A 126 -5.87 -7.15 20.76
C LEU A 126 -7.37 -7.04 21.10
N GLU A 127 -7.75 -6.23 22.09
CA GLU A 127 -9.14 -5.93 22.35
C GLU A 127 -9.70 -5.02 21.25
N ARG A 128 -10.86 -5.40 20.72
CA ARG A 128 -11.52 -4.60 19.67
C ARG A 128 -12.09 -3.32 20.27
N THR A 129 -11.63 -2.16 19.78
CA THR A 129 -12.02 -0.82 20.26
C THR A 129 -13.09 -0.18 19.40
N ALA A 130 -13.05 -0.40 18.07
CA ALA A 130 -13.99 0.20 17.14
C ALA A 130 -14.26 -0.68 15.89
N THR A 131 -15.16 -0.19 15.06
CA THR A 131 -15.48 -0.78 13.75
C THR A 131 -15.78 0.35 12.79
N HIS A 132 -15.16 0.29 11.61
CA HIS A 132 -15.31 1.28 10.54
C HIS A 132 -15.95 0.66 9.30
N TYR A 133 -16.45 1.51 8.41
CA TYR A 133 -17.00 1.10 7.12
C TYR A 133 -15.95 1.29 6.02
N ASN A 134 -15.75 0.26 5.20
CA ASN A 134 -14.97 0.30 3.98
C ASN A 134 -15.89 0.21 2.76
N PRO A 135 -15.95 1.21 1.86
CA PRO A 135 -16.85 1.18 0.70
C PRO A 135 -16.42 0.23 -0.42
N THR A 136 -15.17 -0.28 -0.37
CA THR A 136 -14.61 -1.21 -1.36
C THR A 136 -14.36 -2.60 -0.78
N GLU A 137 -13.80 -3.51 -1.54
CA GLU A 137 -13.12 -4.68 -0.97
C GLU A 137 -11.90 -4.21 -0.17
N GLY A 138 -11.54 -4.92 0.88
CA GLY A 138 -10.30 -4.68 1.60
C GLY A 138 -9.31 -5.79 1.30
N TRP A 139 -8.10 -5.46 0.80
CA TRP A 139 -7.04 -6.43 0.54
C TRP A 139 -5.80 -6.11 1.39
N GLY A 140 -5.01 -5.12 1.07
CA GLY A 140 -3.83 -4.68 1.82
C GLY A 140 -4.03 -3.31 2.47
N LEU A 141 -3.24 -3.01 3.49
CA LEU A 141 -3.25 -1.74 4.21
C LEU A 141 -1.82 -1.38 4.61
N ALA A 142 -1.41 -0.13 4.40
CA ALA A 142 -0.13 0.41 4.85
C ALA A 142 -0.29 1.86 5.32
N TYR A 143 0.51 2.29 6.30
CA TYR A 143 0.49 3.65 6.83
C TYR A 143 1.80 4.39 6.52
N GLY A 144 1.69 5.57 5.94
CA GLY A 144 2.81 6.46 5.68
C GLY A 144 2.35 7.84 5.24
N ASN A 145 3.19 8.88 5.38
CA ASN A 145 2.86 10.26 5.02
C ASN A 145 1.51 10.72 5.59
N ASP A 146 1.22 10.38 6.85
CA ASP A 146 -0.01 10.70 7.58
C ASP A 146 -1.31 10.17 6.94
N ALA A 147 -1.23 9.19 6.04
CA ALA A 147 -2.37 8.54 5.40
C ALA A 147 -2.27 7.01 5.46
N LEU A 148 -3.41 6.32 5.45
CA LEU A 148 -3.48 4.90 5.14
C LEU A 148 -3.66 4.73 3.63
N TYR A 149 -2.93 3.78 3.06
CA TYR A 149 -3.08 3.31 1.69
C TYR A 149 -3.77 1.95 1.73
N LEU A 150 -4.89 1.82 1.04
CA LEU A 150 -5.71 0.60 1.01
C LEU A 150 -5.78 0.07 -0.42
N SER A 151 -5.45 -1.19 -0.63
CA SER A 151 -5.64 -1.89 -1.89
C SER A 151 -6.96 -2.67 -1.89
N ASP A 152 -7.54 -2.86 -3.08
CA ASP A 152 -8.76 -3.64 -3.32
C ASP A 152 -8.64 -4.60 -4.51
N GLY A 153 -7.40 -4.86 -4.95
CA GLY A 153 -7.07 -5.70 -6.10
C GLY A 153 -7.13 -4.98 -7.46
N SER A 154 -7.54 -3.71 -7.49
CA SER A 154 -7.48 -2.88 -8.70
C SER A 154 -6.08 -2.29 -8.93
N ASP A 155 -5.97 -1.38 -9.89
CA ASP A 155 -4.79 -0.54 -10.15
C ASP A 155 -4.83 0.78 -9.37
N GLU A 156 -5.76 0.93 -8.41
CA GLU A 156 -5.89 2.10 -7.57
C GLU A 156 -5.62 1.74 -6.10
N LEU A 157 -4.84 2.57 -5.42
CA LEU A 157 -4.75 2.58 -3.96
C LEU A 157 -5.64 3.70 -3.42
N HIS A 158 -6.49 3.38 -2.47
CA HIS A 158 -7.34 4.37 -1.80
C HIS A 158 -6.57 5.04 -0.67
N LEU A 159 -6.60 6.37 -0.61
CA LEU A 159 -6.07 7.14 0.50
C LEU A 159 -7.17 7.28 1.55
N VAL A 160 -6.82 6.95 2.80
CA VAL A 160 -7.77 6.92 3.90
C VAL A 160 -7.22 7.73 5.07
N ASP A 161 -8.03 8.61 5.64
CA ASP A 161 -7.70 9.33 6.87
C ASP A 161 -7.61 8.36 8.04
N PRO A 162 -6.45 8.23 8.72
CA PRO A 162 -6.26 7.23 9.76
C PRO A 162 -7.07 7.50 11.02
N THR A 163 -7.56 8.73 11.23
CA THR A 163 -8.34 9.10 12.42
C THR A 163 -9.80 8.69 12.30
N SER A 164 -10.40 8.99 11.16
CA SER A 164 -11.83 8.77 10.91
C SER A 164 -12.14 7.53 10.06
N PHE A 165 -11.12 6.92 9.46
CA PHE A 165 -11.23 5.89 8.43
C PHE A 165 -12.08 6.34 7.23
N THR A 166 -11.92 7.61 6.83
CA THR A 166 -12.64 8.21 5.70
C THR A 166 -11.76 8.26 4.46
N PHE A 167 -12.30 7.89 3.31
CA PHE A 167 -11.61 7.96 2.03
C PHE A 167 -11.39 9.41 1.62
N THR A 168 -10.14 9.81 1.36
CA THR A 168 -9.73 11.18 1.02
C THR A 168 -9.27 11.33 -0.41
N GLY A 169 -8.90 10.23 -1.08
CA GLY A 169 -8.39 10.27 -2.45
C GLY A 169 -8.09 8.89 -2.99
N LYS A 170 -7.45 8.89 -4.16
CA LYS A 170 -6.98 7.69 -4.84
C LYS A 170 -5.64 7.96 -5.50
N LEU A 171 -4.81 6.94 -5.55
CA LEU A 171 -3.52 6.93 -6.24
C LEU A 171 -3.55 5.81 -7.28
N ARG A 172 -3.50 6.16 -8.57
CA ARG A 172 -3.45 5.16 -9.63
C ARG A 172 -2.03 4.67 -9.82
N VAL A 173 -1.85 3.34 -9.80
CA VAL A 173 -0.53 2.72 -9.93
C VAL A 173 -0.25 2.33 -11.37
N THR A 174 0.91 2.77 -11.88
CA THR A 174 1.32 2.52 -13.26
C THR A 174 2.78 2.10 -13.36
N LEU A 175 3.06 1.24 -14.33
CA LEU A 175 4.39 0.87 -14.78
C LEU A 175 4.51 1.17 -16.29
N ASN A 176 5.42 2.05 -16.69
CA ASN A 176 5.56 2.49 -18.08
C ASN A 176 4.22 2.95 -18.69
N SER A 177 3.45 3.76 -17.93
CA SER A 177 2.12 4.25 -18.27
C SER A 177 1.05 3.18 -18.43
N GLN A 178 1.32 1.91 -18.10
CA GLN A 178 0.32 0.85 -18.07
C GLN A 178 -0.16 0.63 -16.63
N PRO A 179 -1.46 0.39 -16.40
CA PRO A 179 -1.98 0.14 -15.07
C PRO A 179 -1.41 -1.15 -14.47
N VAL A 180 -1.12 -1.15 -13.18
CA VAL A 180 -0.67 -2.32 -12.41
C VAL A 180 -1.79 -2.71 -11.46
N GLY A 181 -2.56 -3.73 -11.81
CA GLY A 181 -3.62 -4.27 -10.95
C GLY A 181 -3.14 -5.44 -10.08
N ASN A 182 -4.10 -6.07 -9.40
CA ASN A 182 -3.85 -7.15 -8.44
C ASN A 182 -2.95 -6.72 -7.26
N LEU A 183 -2.95 -5.43 -6.92
CA LEU A 183 -2.25 -4.95 -5.73
C LEU A 183 -2.91 -5.54 -4.50
N ASN A 184 -2.11 -6.22 -3.67
CA ASN A 184 -2.60 -6.98 -2.53
C ASN A 184 -2.00 -6.44 -1.23
N GLU A 185 -1.30 -7.27 -0.49
CA GLU A 185 -0.70 -6.89 0.77
C GLU A 185 0.32 -5.75 0.57
N LEU A 186 0.30 -4.79 1.49
CA LEU A 186 1.02 -3.53 1.40
C LEU A 186 1.89 -3.30 2.64
N GLU A 187 3.02 -2.61 2.41
CA GLU A 187 3.90 -2.08 3.45
C GLU A 187 4.42 -0.70 3.05
N PHE A 188 4.68 0.21 4.00
CA PHE A 188 5.28 1.51 3.72
C PHE A 188 6.73 1.54 4.19
N ILE A 189 7.69 1.56 3.26
CA ILE A 189 9.13 1.42 3.56
C ILE A 189 9.90 2.58 2.93
N ASN A 190 10.64 3.32 3.76
CA ASN A 190 11.55 4.38 3.32
C ASN A 190 10.91 5.39 2.35
N GLY A 191 9.66 5.78 2.61
CA GLY A 191 8.95 6.78 1.82
C GLY A 191 8.26 6.25 0.57
N GLU A 192 8.24 4.94 0.35
CA GLU A 192 7.57 4.29 -0.78
C GLU A 192 6.54 3.26 -0.30
N ILE A 193 5.50 3.04 -1.10
CA ILE A 193 4.53 1.98 -0.88
C ILE A 193 5.05 0.72 -1.58
N TRP A 194 5.14 -0.38 -0.85
CA TRP A 194 5.49 -1.68 -1.39
C TRP A 194 4.23 -2.53 -1.47
N ALA A 195 4.04 -3.23 -2.57
CA ALA A 195 2.82 -4.02 -2.79
C ALA A 195 3.14 -5.40 -3.37
N ASN A 196 2.59 -6.45 -2.78
CA ASN A 196 2.50 -7.74 -3.44
C ASN A 196 1.59 -7.63 -4.67
N VAL A 197 2.03 -8.14 -5.82
CA VAL A 197 1.17 -8.31 -7.01
C VAL A 197 0.63 -9.72 -6.99
N TRP A 198 -0.65 -9.87 -6.64
CA TRP A 198 -1.28 -11.16 -6.41
C TRP A 198 -1.18 -12.12 -7.60
N GLN A 199 -0.93 -13.40 -7.32
CA GLN A 199 -0.64 -14.48 -8.27
C GLN A 199 0.67 -14.32 -9.05
N THR A 200 1.57 -13.48 -8.57
CA THR A 200 2.95 -13.38 -9.10
C THR A 200 3.96 -13.55 -7.97
N ASP A 201 5.23 -13.67 -8.34
CA ASP A 201 6.35 -13.66 -7.40
C ASP A 201 6.98 -12.25 -7.27
N PHE A 202 6.24 -11.20 -7.63
CA PHE A 202 6.74 -9.83 -7.63
C PHE A 202 6.16 -8.98 -6.49
N ILE A 203 7.04 -8.11 -5.97
CA ILE A 203 6.67 -6.95 -5.19
C ILE A 203 7.02 -5.72 -6.01
N VAL A 204 6.12 -4.73 -6.06
CA VAL A 204 6.38 -3.43 -6.69
C VAL A 204 6.62 -2.37 -5.62
N ARG A 205 7.57 -1.46 -5.87
CA ARG A 205 7.77 -0.23 -5.10
C ARG A 205 7.08 0.89 -5.85
N ILE A 206 6.33 1.74 -5.15
CA ILE A 206 5.42 2.72 -5.74
C ILE A 206 5.68 4.07 -5.07
N SER A 207 5.89 5.12 -5.87
CA SER A 207 5.94 6.49 -5.38
C SER A 207 4.57 6.91 -4.86
N PRO A 208 4.43 7.36 -3.60
CA PRO A 208 3.16 7.80 -3.04
C PRO A 208 2.66 9.14 -3.63
N GLU A 209 3.54 9.93 -4.27
CA GLU A 209 3.20 11.19 -4.90
C GLU A 209 2.59 11.01 -6.30
N SER A 210 3.11 10.03 -7.06
CA SER A 210 2.76 9.88 -8.50
C SER A 210 2.05 8.58 -8.84
N GLY A 211 2.14 7.54 -8.00
CA GLY A 211 1.67 6.20 -8.31
C GLY A 211 2.54 5.45 -9.32
N ILE A 212 3.67 6.03 -9.72
CA ILE A 212 4.59 5.37 -10.64
C ILE A 212 5.37 4.28 -9.90
N VAL A 213 5.48 3.10 -10.52
CA VAL A 213 6.33 2.02 -10.02
C VAL A 213 7.81 2.40 -10.21
N THR A 214 8.51 2.55 -9.11
CA THR A 214 9.93 2.93 -9.02
C THR A 214 10.85 1.71 -8.98
N GLY A 215 10.35 0.57 -8.51
CA GLY A 215 11.12 -0.65 -8.37
C GLY A 215 10.31 -1.92 -8.56
N LEU A 216 10.97 -2.96 -9.08
CA LEU A 216 10.45 -4.32 -9.23
C LEU A 216 11.34 -5.29 -8.47
N ILE A 217 10.79 -6.02 -7.53
CA ILE A 217 11.49 -7.03 -6.74
C ILE A 217 11.00 -8.41 -7.19
N ASP A 218 11.90 -9.18 -7.77
CA ASP A 218 11.64 -10.55 -8.23
C ASP A 218 12.02 -11.55 -7.13
N LEU A 219 11.01 -12.19 -6.52
CA LEU A 219 11.13 -13.23 -5.49
C LEU A 219 10.89 -14.63 -6.06
N SER A 220 11.02 -14.81 -7.38
CA SER A 220 10.85 -16.09 -8.06
C SER A 220 11.71 -17.19 -7.43
N GLY A 221 11.10 -18.36 -7.24
CA GLY A 221 11.74 -19.52 -6.61
C GLY A 221 11.70 -19.54 -5.08
N LEU A 222 11.22 -18.47 -4.42
CA LEU A 222 11.06 -18.46 -2.97
C LEU A 222 9.89 -19.37 -2.55
N ALA A 223 8.76 -19.28 -3.24
CA ALA A 223 7.56 -20.06 -2.98
C ALA A 223 7.79 -21.58 -3.13
N GLN A 224 8.54 -22.01 -4.13
CA GLN A 224 8.79 -23.43 -4.43
C GLN A 224 9.49 -24.19 -3.30
N ARG A 225 10.11 -23.49 -2.35
CA ARG A 225 10.89 -24.08 -1.27
C ARG A 225 10.10 -24.39 -0.02
N THR A 226 8.89 -23.81 0.13
CA THR A 226 8.21 -23.79 1.43
C THR A 226 6.70 -23.87 1.37
N ALA A 227 6.10 -23.67 0.20
CA ALA A 227 4.65 -23.67 0.07
C ALA A 227 4.04 -25.07 0.21
N ARG A 228 2.86 -25.13 0.80
CA ARG A 228 1.95 -26.26 0.64
C ARG A 228 1.49 -26.30 -0.81
N ASP A 229 1.50 -27.46 -1.46
CA ASP A 229 1.02 -27.62 -2.83
C ASP A 229 -0.40 -27.05 -2.98
N GLY A 230 -0.56 -26.09 -3.91
CA GLY A 230 -1.86 -25.50 -4.23
C GLY A 230 -1.77 -24.12 -4.84
N ALA A 231 -2.71 -23.81 -5.73
CA ALA A 231 -2.80 -22.52 -6.44
C ALA A 231 -3.01 -21.31 -5.52
N GLU A 232 -3.33 -21.52 -4.24
CA GLU A 232 -3.53 -20.46 -3.24
C GLU A 232 -2.27 -20.17 -2.42
N ALA A 233 -1.22 -21.00 -2.51
CA ALA A 233 0.02 -20.83 -1.75
C ALA A 233 0.96 -19.81 -2.42
N VAL A 234 0.48 -18.60 -2.60
CA VAL A 234 1.17 -17.52 -3.29
C VAL A 234 1.94 -16.63 -2.32
N LEU A 235 2.93 -15.89 -2.83
CA LEU A 235 3.60 -14.81 -2.13
C LEU A 235 2.55 -13.79 -1.65
N ASN A 236 2.54 -13.50 -0.36
CA ASN A 236 1.70 -12.46 0.25
C ASN A 236 2.12 -12.20 1.70
N GLY A 237 2.57 -11.01 1.97
CA GLY A 237 3.04 -10.55 3.28
C GLY A 237 4.43 -9.96 3.19
N ILE A 238 4.51 -8.66 3.49
CA ILE A 238 5.71 -7.85 3.61
C ILE A 238 5.71 -7.27 5.03
N ALA A 239 6.84 -7.28 5.71
CA ALA A 239 6.97 -6.57 6.97
C ALA A 239 8.36 -5.94 7.05
N TYR A 240 8.47 -4.78 7.64
CA TYR A 240 9.73 -4.08 7.77
C TYR A 240 10.01 -3.66 9.20
N ASP A 241 11.15 -4.09 9.72
CA ASP A 241 11.70 -3.63 10.99
C ASP A 241 12.53 -2.37 10.72
N GLU A 242 11.91 -1.22 10.92
CA GLU A 242 12.52 0.09 10.63
C GLU A 242 13.76 0.36 11.53
N GLU A 243 13.73 -0.10 12.80
CA GLU A 243 14.82 0.11 13.75
C GLU A 243 16.11 -0.60 13.32
N ASN A 244 15.98 -1.83 12.79
CA ASN A 244 17.12 -2.67 12.40
C ASN A 244 17.29 -2.81 10.89
N ALA A 245 16.47 -2.13 10.09
CA ALA A 245 16.45 -2.17 8.62
C ALA A 245 16.32 -3.62 8.08
N ARG A 246 15.42 -4.42 8.65
CA ARG A 246 15.21 -5.83 8.29
C ARG A 246 13.93 -5.99 7.49
N LEU A 247 14.04 -6.62 6.34
CA LEU A 247 12.90 -6.89 5.44
C LEU A 247 12.48 -8.34 5.54
N PHE A 248 11.20 -8.57 5.81
CA PHE A 248 10.59 -9.90 5.90
C PHE A 248 9.55 -10.11 4.82
N VAL A 249 9.52 -11.32 4.26
CA VAL A 249 8.52 -11.74 3.28
C VAL A 249 8.05 -13.16 3.55
N THR A 250 6.77 -13.40 3.30
CA THR A 250 6.16 -14.72 3.43
C THR A 250 5.06 -14.92 2.38
N GLY A 251 4.26 -15.95 2.53
CA GLY A 251 3.12 -16.23 1.66
C GLY A 251 2.01 -16.98 2.37
N LYS A 252 0.90 -17.15 1.65
CA LYS A 252 -0.25 -17.94 2.10
C LYS A 252 0.16 -19.40 2.24
N TYR A 253 -0.07 -19.97 3.43
CA TYR A 253 0.30 -21.36 3.76
C TYR A 253 1.81 -21.69 3.70
N TRP A 254 2.68 -20.68 3.76
CA TRP A 254 4.11 -20.92 3.78
C TRP A 254 4.60 -21.36 5.16
N ALA A 255 5.51 -22.34 5.19
CA ALA A 255 6.15 -22.81 6.42
C ALA A 255 7.28 -21.88 6.89
N THR A 256 7.63 -20.86 6.12
CA THR A 256 8.79 -20.01 6.37
C THR A 256 8.45 -18.54 6.17
N LEU A 257 8.86 -17.73 7.12
CA LEU A 257 9.05 -16.30 6.97
C LEU A 257 10.53 -16.08 6.63
N TYR A 258 10.80 -15.38 5.55
CA TYR A 258 12.16 -15.07 5.12
C TYR A 258 12.54 -13.65 5.51
N GLU A 259 13.73 -13.49 6.08
CA GLU A 259 14.44 -12.22 6.12
C GLU A 259 15.33 -12.15 4.89
N ILE A 260 15.21 -11.07 4.11
CA ILE A 260 15.92 -10.89 2.85
C ILE A 260 16.63 -9.56 2.77
N GLU A 261 17.69 -9.52 1.99
CA GLU A 261 18.33 -8.30 1.48
C GLU A 261 18.09 -8.20 -0.02
N LEU A 262 17.84 -6.97 -0.51
CA LEU A 262 17.71 -6.72 -1.94
C LEU A 262 19.07 -6.61 -2.62
N ILE A 263 19.16 -7.15 -3.84
CA ILE A 263 20.32 -7.06 -4.71
C ILE A 263 19.89 -6.34 -5.98
N GLU A 264 20.45 -5.17 -6.23
CA GLU A 264 20.22 -4.43 -7.47
C GLU A 264 20.69 -5.22 -8.69
N GLN A 265 19.94 -5.12 -9.77
CA GLN A 265 20.18 -5.83 -11.04
C GLN A 265 20.65 -4.87 -12.12
#